data_c81cab70129442ea49b8f7dae463e954
#
_entry.id   c81cab70129442ea49b8f7dae463e954
#
_cell.length_a   1.000
_cell.length_b   1.000
_cell.length_c   1.000
_cell.angle_alpha   90.00
_cell.angle_beta   90.00
_cell.angle_gamma   90.00
#
_symmetry.space_group_name_H-M   'P 1'
#
loop_
_entity.id
_entity.type
_entity.pdbx_description
1 polymer ?
#
loop_
_entity_poly.entity_id
_entity_poly.type
_entity_poly.pdbx_seq_one_letter_code
_entity_poly.pdbx_strand_id
1 'polypeptide(L)'
;MRRVFALSVALLMALNCMAFQLQLPLGGSTPSPERKNPRSNTRTLTGNVLDKSDQPVPDAVVYLKNTKTLTVRTYIAQKDGSYRFPEIANNVDFEVYAQRNGKKSDTKVLSQFDDRPQPHINLRIDVNK
;
A
#
# COMPACT_ATOMS: atom_id res chain seq x y z
N MET A 1 36.87 -14.79 70.49
CA MET A 1 36.15 -16.00 70.20
C MET A 1 34.85 -15.85 69.46
N ARG A 2 34.69 -14.87 68.66
CA ARG A 2 33.36 -14.61 68.06
C ARG A 2 33.43 -14.00 66.66
N ARG A 3 34.40 -14.41 65.89
CA ARG A 3 34.67 -13.71 64.67
C ARG A 3 34.84 -14.61 63.45
N VAL A 4 34.27 -15.78 63.52
CA VAL A 4 34.46 -16.77 62.47
C VAL A 4 33.22 -16.94 61.57
N PHE A 5 32.16 -16.19 61.85
CA PHE A 5 30.89 -16.37 61.12
C PHE A 5 30.71 -15.45 59.97
N ALA A 6 31.64 -14.58 59.68
CA ALA A 6 31.43 -13.57 58.60
C ALA A 6 32.00 -13.99 57.26
N LEU A 7 32.62 -15.10 57.11
CA LEU A 7 33.35 -15.46 55.88
C LEU A 7 32.65 -16.50 55.03
N SER A 8 31.54 -17.06 55.46
CA SER A 8 30.89 -18.09 54.66
C SER A 8 29.72 -17.61 53.78
N VAL A 9 29.30 -16.37 53.95
CA VAL A 9 28.17 -15.86 53.19
C VAL A 9 28.59 -15.21 51.87
N ALA A 10 29.83 -14.81 51.76
CA ALA A 10 30.34 -14.16 50.56
C ALA A 10 30.63 -15.11 49.40
N LEU A 11 30.77 -16.41 49.70
CA LEU A 11 31.13 -17.37 48.65
C LEU A 11 29.93 -17.93 47.90
N LEU A 12 28.74 -17.79 48.44
CA LEU A 12 27.54 -18.31 47.79
C LEU A 12 26.93 -17.37 46.71
N MET A 13 27.33 -16.12 46.72
CA MET A 13 26.80 -15.15 45.76
C MET A 13 27.52 -15.16 44.41
N ALA A 14 28.69 -15.76 44.37
CA ALA A 14 29.46 -15.78 43.13
C ALA A 14 29.02 -16.87 42.15
N LEU A 15 28.29 -17.86 42.61
CA LEU A 15 27.87 -18.97 41.76
C LEU A 15 26.61 -18.68 40.94
N ASN A 16 25.87 -17.65 41.30
CA ASN A 16 24.61 -17.36 40.65
C ASN A 16 24.75 -16.48 39.40
N CYS A 17 25.88 -15.87 39.20
CA CYS A 17 26.11 -15.02 38.03
C CYS A 17 26.54 -15.79 36.78
N MET A 18 26.96 -17.02 36.90
CA MET A 18 27.49 -17.76 35.76
C MET A 18 26.44 -18.51 34.93
N ALA A 19 25.28 -18.74 35.51
CA ALA A 19 24.21 -19.45 34.79
C ALA A 19 23.47 -18.57 33.80
N PHE A 20 23.68 -17.27 33.83
CA PHE A 20 22.94 -16.33 32.99
C PHE A 20 23.61 -16.02 31.66
N GLN A 21 24.81 -16.43 31.44
CA GLN A 21 25.57 -16.07 30.26
C GLN A 21 25.46 -17.06 29.08
N LEU A 22 24.76 -18.14 29.27
CA LEU A 22 24.57 -19.14 28.21
C LEU A 22 23.37 -18.91 27.32
N GLN A 23 22.65 -17.83 27.54
CA GLN A 23 21.56 -17.42 26.69
C GLN A 23 22.01 -16.30 25.73
N LEU A 24 23.04 -16.56 25.02
CA LEU A 24 23.24 -15.77 23.80
C LEU A 24 22.15 -16.22 22.84
N PRO A 25 21.26 -15.30 22.45
CA PRO A 25 20.48 -15.55 21.27
C PRO A 25 21.48 -15.68 20.15
N LEU A 26 21.68 -16.85 19.72
CA LEU A 26 22.19 -17.05 18.38
C LEU A 26 21.18 -16.37 17.51
N GLY A 27 21.47 -15.13 17.16
CA GLY A 27 20.74 -14.40 16.16
C GLY A 27 20.91 -15.09 14.82
N GLY A 28 20.35 -16.27 14.74
CA GLY A 28 19.93 -16.82 13.50
C GLY A 28 18.69 -16.03 13.10
N SER A 29 18.86 -14.90 12.46
CA SER A 29 17.85 -14.41 11.57
C SER A 29 17.67 -15.50 10.53
N THR A 30 16.83 -16.47 10.82
CA THR A 30 16.28 -17.25 9.75
C THR A 30 15.58 -16.24 8.87
N PRO A 31 15.99 -16.05 7.61
CA PRO A 31 15.19 -15.26 6.70
C PRO A 31 13.84 -15.94 6.72
N SER A 32 12.88 -15.23 7.28
CA SER A 32 11.48 -15.61 7.19
C SER A 32 11.24 -15.91 5.71
N PRO A 33 10.78 -17.10 5.35
CA PRO A 33 10.46 -17.33 3.94
C PRO A 33 9.51 -16.20 3.55
N GLU A 34 9.99 -15.34 2.69
CA GLU A 34 9.19 -14.31 2.09
C GLU A 34 7.94 -15.02 1.58
N ARG A 35 6.85 -14.87 2.30
CA ARG A 35 5.57 -15.35 1.84
C ARG A 35 5.34 -14.60 0.54
N LYS A 36 5.62 -15.25 -0.55
CA LYS A 36 5.07 -14.83 -1.83
C LYS A 36 3.57 -14.75 -1.57
N ASN A 37 3.10 -13.53 -1.35
CA ASN A 37 1.67 -13.28 -1.23
C ASN A 37 1.02 -14.02 -2.39
N PRO A 38 0.05 -14.90 -2.10
CA PRO A 38 -0.74 -15.45 -3.18
C PRO A 38 -1.15 -14.25 -4.02
N ARG A 39 -0.92 -14.33 -5.33
CA ARG A 39 -1.19 -13.22 -6.27
C ARG A 39 -2.54 -12.64 -5.87
N SER A 40 -2.51 -11.45 -5.29
CA SER A 40 -3.74 -10.81 -4.85
C SER A 40 -4.62 -10.68 -6.09
N ASN A 41 -5.84 -11.21 -6.04
CA ASN A 41 -6.80 -11.08 -7.14
C ASN A 41 -7.26 -9.63 -7.32
N THR A 42 -6.51 -8.70 -6.75
CA THR A 42 -6.78 -7.27 -6.78
C THR A 42 -5.56 -6.47 -7.21
N ARG A 43 -5.82 -5.31 -7.78
CA ARG A 43 -4.81 -4.33 -8.19
C ARG A 43 -5.25 -2.93 -7.75
N THR A 44 -4.36 -1.96 -7.81
CA THR A 44 -4.66 -0.57 -7.49
C THR A 44 -4.50 0.28 -8.73
N LEU A 45 -5.57 0.94 -9.17
CA LEU A 45 -5.50 1.90 -10.26
C LEU A 45 -5.09 3.27 -9.71
N THR A 46 -4.08 3.87 -10.31
CA THR A 46 -3.64 5.24 -10.03
C THR A 46 -3.62 6.07 -11.30
N GLY A 47 -3.56 7.38 -11.16
CA GLY A 47 -3.42 8.27 -12.29
C GLY A 47 -3.56 9.73 -11.90
N ASN A 48 -3.54 10.58 -12.91
CA ASN A 48 -3.74 12.01 -12.75
C ASN A 48 -4.81 12.50 -13.71
N VAL A 49 -5.58 13.48 -13.24
CA VAL A 49 -6.49 14.25 -14.11
C VAL A 49 -5.79 15.52 -14.53
N LEU A 50 -5.61 15.69 -15.84
CA LEU A 50 -4.89 16.79 -16.44
C LEU A 50 -5.80 17.56 -17.40
N ASP A 51 -5.47 18.81 -17.66
CA ASP A 51 -6.06 19.56 -18.74
C ASP A 51 -5.29 19.36 -20.07
N LYS A 52 -5.66 20.06 -21.11
CA LYS A 52 -4.95 19.97 -22.39
C LYS A 52 -3.51 20.48 -22.33
N SER A 53 -3.19 21.32 -21.37
CA SER A 53 -1.86 21.90 -21.16
C SER A 53 -1.02 21.09 -20.17
N ASP A 54 -1.44 19.87 -19.84
CA ASP A 54 -0.80 18.98 -18.85
C ASP A 54 -0.78 19.56 -17.42
N GLN A 55 -1.67 20.50 -17.12
CA GLN A 55 -1.84 21.02 -15.78
C GLN A 55 -2.80 20.15 -14.98
N PRO A 56 -2.55 19.93 -13.67
CA PRO A 56 -3.45 19.15 -12.84
C PRO A 56 -4.82 19.81 -12.73
N VAL A 57 -5.87 19.02 -12.77
CA VAL A 57 -7.25 19.45 -12.56
C VAL A 57 -7.71 18.96 -11.20
N PRO A 58 -7.59 19.79 -10.14
CA PRO A 58 -8.05 19.42 -8.82
C PRO A 58 -9.59 19.35 -8.76
N ASP A 59 -10.10 18.59 -7.79
CA ASP A 59 -11.53 18.45 -7.53
C ASP A 59 -12.35 17.82 -8.70
N ALA A 60 -11.69 17.26 -9.68
CA ALA A 60 -12.36 16.45 -10.70
C ALA A 60 -12.89 15.15 -10.06
N VAL A 61 -14.09 14.75 -10.43
CA VAL A 61 -14.64 13.48 -9.98
C VAL A 61 -14.25 12.40 -10.97
N VAL A 62 -13.52 11.41 -10.50
CA VAL A 62 -13.10 10.25 -11.30
C VAL A 62 -14.09 9.12 -11.09
N TYR A 63 -14.55 8.52 -12.18
CA TYR A 63 -15.50 7.42 -12.17
C TYR A 63 -14.81 6.16 -12.66
N LEU A 64 -14.97 5.09 -11.91
CA LEU A 64 -14.51 3.77 -12.26
C LEU A 64 -15.70 2.83 -12.35
N LYS A 65 -15.99 2.34 -13.54
CA LYS A 65 -17.12 1.45 -13.80
C LYS A 65 -16.65 0.03 -14.06
N ASN A 66 -17.19 -0.90 -13.32
CA ASN A 66 -17.01 -2.32 -13.57
C ASN A 66 -17.90 -2.73 -14.75
N THR A 67 -17.32 -3.26 -15.82
CA THR A 67 -18.07 -3.58 -17.03
C THR A 67 -18.95 -4.84 -16.91
N LYS A 68 -18.66 -5.70 -15.94
CA LYS A 68 -19.48 -6.90 -15.68
C LYS A 68 -20.66 -6.62 -14.76
N THR A 69 -20.42 -5.95 -13.64
CA THR A 69 -21.45 -5.70 -12.62
C THR A 69 -22.16 -4.38 -12.82
N LEU A 70 -21.61 -3.48 -13.65
CA LEU A 70 -22.04 -2.11 -13.88
C LEU A 70 -21.94 -1.23 -12.62
N THR A 71 -21.27 -1.66 -11.60
CA THR A 71 -21.02 -0.91 -10.37
C THR A 71 -20.05 0.23 -10.66
N VAL A 72 -20.35 1.43 -10.15
CA VAL A 72 -19.52 2.62 -10.32
C VAL A 72 -18.95 3.03 -8.96
N ARG A 73 -17.63 3.23 -8.92
CA ARG A 73 -16.92 3.86 -7.80
C ARG A 73 -16.47 5.24 -8.21
N THR A 74 -16.41 6.16 -7.28
CA THR A 74 -15.97 7.53 -7.51
C THR A 74 -14.81 7.91 -6.61
N TYR A 75 -13.98 8.83 -7.09
CA TYR A 75 -12.89 9.42 -6.33
C TYR A 75 -12.74 10.89 -6.72
N ILE A 76 -12.59 11.77 -5.74
CA ILE A 76 -12.35 13.19 -5.99
C ILE A 76 -10.84 13.40 -6.11
N ALA A 77 -10.37 13.87 -7.26
CA ALA A 77 -8.97 14.13 -7.50
C ALA A 77 -8.40 15.13 -6.48
N GLN A 78 -7.19 14.87 -6.04
CA GLN A 78 -6.48 15.72 -5.09
C GLN A 78 -6.01 17.03 -5.74
N LYS A 79 -5.36 17.89 -4.96
CA LYS A 79 -4.85 19.18 -5.44
C LYS A 79 -3.88 19.07 -6.61
N ASP A 80 -3.13 17.98 -6.67
CA ASP A 80 -2.21 17.65 -7.75
C ASP A 80 -2.86 16.89 -8.91
N GLY A 81 -4.18 16.75 -8.90
CA GLY A 81 -4.95 16.00 -9.88
C GLY A 81 -4.89 14.50 -9.71
N SER A 82 -4.20 13.98 -8.73
CA SER A 82 -4.04 12.54 -8.54
C SER A 82 -5.30 11.85 -8.04
N TYR A 83 -5.48 10.59 -8.46
CA TYR A 83 -6.55 9.73 -8.00
C TYR A 83 -6.04 8.31 -7.75
N ARG A 84 -6.77 7.57 -6.94
CA ARG A 84 -6.42 6.19 -6.58
C ARG A 84 -7.67 5.37 -6.30
N PHE A 85 -7.74 4.19 -6.90
CA PHE A 85 -8.74 3.16 -6.61
C PHE A 85 -8.04 1.89 -6.14
N PRO A 86 -7.98 1.64 -4.84
CA PRO A 86 -7.39 0.41 -4.31
C PRO A 86 -8.35 -0.77 -4.44
N GLU A 87 -7.78 -1.97 -4.40
CA GLU A 87 -8.52 -3.22 -4.29
C GLU A 87 -9.57 -3.43 -5.39
N ILE A 88 -9.22 -3.13 -6.63
CA ILE A 88 -10.07 -3.45 -7.78
C ILE A 88 -9.72 -4.83 -8.34
N ALA A 89 -10.72 -5.54 -8.83
CA ALA A 89 -10.55 -6.88 -9.40
C ALA A 89 -9.59 -6.87 -10.60
N ASN A 90 -8.71 -7.86 -10.69
CA ASN A 90 -7.76 -7.97 -11.79
C ASN A 90 -8.28 -8.81 -12.97
N ASN A 91 -9.43 -9.43 -12.83
CA ASN A 91 -10.05 -10.31 -13.83
C ASN A 91 -11.26 -9.68 -14.54
N VAL A 92 -11.38 -8.36 -14.47
CA VAL A 92 -12.50 -7.60 -15.03
C VAL A 92 -11.95 -6.36 -15.74
N ASP A 93 -12.58 -6.01 -16.85
CA ASP A 93 -12.33 -4.73 -17.51
C ASP A 93 -13.07 -3.61 -16.77
N PHE A 94 -12.38 -2.48 -16.61
CA PHE A 94 -12.96 -1.28 -16.02
C PHE A 94 -12.88 -0.12 -17.00
N GLU A 95 -13.93 0.68 -17.01
CA GLU A 95 -13.94 1.98 -17.70
C GLU A 95 -13.67 3.08 -16.69
N VAL A 96 -12.74 3.98 -17.00
CA VAL A 96 -12.39 5.11 -16.16
C VAL A 96 -12.49 6.42 -16.94
N TYR A 97 -13.11 7.41 -16.33
CA TYR A 97 -13.21 8.77 -16.87
C TYR A 97 -13.34 9.76 -15.72
N ALA A 98 -13.10 11.02 -16.01
CA ALA A 98 -13.24 12.10 -15.04
C ALA A 98 -14.22 13.17 -15.55
N GLN A 99 -14.86 13.86 -14.60
CA GLN A 99 -15.74 15.01 -14.88
C GLN A 99 -15.40 16.17 -13.96
N ARG A 100 -15.49 17.36 -14.51
CA ARG A 100 -15.44 18.60 -13.74
C ARG A 100 -16.28 19.68 -14.41
N ASN A 101 -17.15 20.35 -13.65
CA ASN A 101 -18.00 21.44 -14.13
C ASN A 101 -18.78 21.06 -15.42
N GLY A 102 -19.34 19.87 -15.46
CA GLY A 102 -20.10 19.37 -16.60
C GLY A 102 -19.25 18.91 -17.79
N LYS A 103 -17.93 19.01 -17.71
CA LYS A 103 -17.01 18.55 -18.76
C LYS A 103 -16.47 17.16 -18.41
N LYS A 104 -16.37 16.30 -19.41
CA LYS A 104 -15.97 14.91 -19.28
C LYS A 104 -14.68 14.65 -20.04
N SER A 105 -13.79 13.87 -19.43
CA SER A 105 -12.61 13.34 -20.12
C SER A 105 -12.97 12.24 -21.10
N ASP A 106 -12.00 11.82 -21.90
CA ASP A 106 -12.09 10.57 -22.63
C ASP A 106 -12.21 9.40 -21.66
N THR A 107 -12.98 8.39 -22.07
CA THR A 107 -13.07 7.15 -21.33
C THR A 107 -11.89 6.25 -21.68
N LYS A 108 -11.14 5.83 -20.68
CA LYS A 108 -10.05 4.85 -20.82
C LYS A 108 -10.51 3.50 -20.29
N VAL A 109 -9.95 2.44 -20.86
CA VAL A 109 -10.24 1.08 -20.41
C VAL A 109 -9.02 0.50 -19.70
N LEU A 110 -9.25 0.00 -18.51
CA LEU A 110 -8.27 -0.84 -17.79
C LEU A 110 -8.61 -2.29 -18.07
N SER A 111 -7.82 -2.94 -18.93
CA SER A 111 -8.06 -4.31 -19.35
C SER A 111 -7.82 -5.32 -18.23
N GLN A 112 -8.59 -6.40 -18.21
CA GLN A 112 -8.32 -7.56 -17.36
C GLN A 112 -6.98 -8.25 -17.68
N PHE A 113 -6.45 -8.03 -18.89
CA PHE A 113 -5.15 -8.58 -19.31
C PHE A 113 -3.98 -7.71 -18.88
N ASP A 114 -4.22 -6.54 -18.31
CA ASP A 114 -3.20 -5.72 -17.70
C ASP A 114 -2.84 -6.31 -16.32
N ASP A 115 -1.73 -7.00 -16.26
CA ASP A 115 -1.27 -7.75 -15.09
C ASP A 115 -0.45 -6.90 -14.10
N ARG A 116 -0.29 -5.60 -14.39
CA ARG A 116 0.42 -4.71 -13.49
C ARG A 116 -0.32 -4.60 -12.15
N PRO A 117 0.38 -4.74 -11.02
CA PRO A 117 -0.25 -4.59 -9.70
C PRO A 117 -0.72 -3.16 -9.43
N GLN A 118 -0.11 -2.19 -10.09
CA GLN A 118 -0.43 -0.78 -9.96
C GLN A 118 -0.42 -0.08 -11.33
N PRO A 119 -1.46 -0.30 -12.16
CA PRO A 119 -1.58 0.40 -13.44
C PRO A 119 -1.76 1.90 -13.21
N HIS A 120 -1.22 2.70 -14.13
CA HIS A 120 -1.30 4.15 -14.09
C HIS A 120 -1.96 4.68 -15.36
N ILE A 121 -3.07 5.41 -15.21
CA ILE A 121 -3.85 5.96 -16.33
C ILE A 121 -4.09 7.44 -16.09
N ASN A 122 -3.64 8.28 -17.01
CA ASN A 122 -3.92 9.70 -17.00
C ASN A 122 -5.19 10.01 -17.80
N LEU A 123 -6.00 10.90 -17.25
CA LEU A 123 -7.23 11.37 -17.87
C LEU A 123 -7.09 12.86 -18.23
N ARG A 124 -7.62 13.25 -19.37
CA ARG A 124 -7.56 14.64 -19.84
C ARG A 124 -8.95 15.23 -19.99
N ILE A 125 -9.15 16.39 -19.36
CA ILE A 125 -10.38 17.17 -19.45
C ILE A 125 -10.08 18.50 -20.14
N ASP A 126 -10.93 18.87 -21.10
CA ASP A 126 -10.87 20.20 -21.70
C ASP A 126 -11.62 21.20 -20.83
N VAL A 127 -10.92 21.85 -19.91
CA VAL A 127 -11.52 22.81 -18.98
C VAL A 127 -11.76 24.19 -19.58
N ASN A 128 -11.23 24.43 -20.78
CA ASN A 128 -11.27 25.75 -21.43
C ASN A 128 -12.36 25.92 -22.52
N LYS A 129 -13.18 24.90 -22.67
CA LYS A 129 -14.30 24.94 -23.59
C LYS A 129 -15.60 25.35 -22.93
#